data_15fb67e8e200b6504759e96021854911
#
_entry.id   15fb67e8e200b6504759e96021854911
#
_cell.length_a   1.000
_cell.length_b   1.000
_cell.length_c   1.000
_cell.angle_alpha   90.00
_cell.angle_beta   90.00
_cell.angle_gamma   90.00
#
_symmetry.space_group_name_H-M   'P 1'
#
loop_
_entity.id
_entity.type
_entity.pdbx_description
1 polymer ?
#
loop_
_entity_poly.entity_id
_entity_poly.type
_entity_poly.pdbx_seq_one_letter_code
_entity_poly.pdbx_strand_id
1 'polypeptide(L)'
;MTRENLLFAIIGILLGFIVGFLLANSINQRDFAARLGAAPGQQSQNLPPNHPPISGDQTGEGGQQMLASVQTAMKQARENPNDFEAQVTAAKLEYQIQRFDQAIEYLLAANKLKPTDSDVLAMLGVANLDGGHFDAAEKWYRAALQRKPDDMPSLDGLCATLLSKGDAKGAEEAINKLAKIDPTNQDLPQFRTKLAELKSARPK
;
A
#
# COMPACT_ATOMS: atom_id res chain seq x y z
N MET A 1 21.08 -8.78 -44.97
CA MET A 1 19.73 -8.36 -44.57
C MET A 1 19.57 -6.91 -45.07
N THR A 2 18.62 -6.66 -45.95
CA THR A 2 18.33 -5.31 -46.42
C THR A 2 17.64 -4.52 -45.31
N ARG A 3 17.82 -3.18 -45.30
CA ARG A 3 17.19 -2.32 -44.26
C ARG A 3 15.67 -2.48 -44.22
N GLU A 4 15.05 -2.80 -45.32
CA GLU A 4 13.60 -3.05 -45.44
C GLU A 4 13.17 -4.33 -44.67
N ASN A 5 13.93 -5.43 -44.77
CA ASN A 5 13.62 -6.68 -44.07
C ASN A 5 13.73 -6.51 -42.53
N LEU A 6 14.65 -5.66 -42.05
CA LEU A 6 14.77 -5.33 -40.66
C LEU A 6 13.57 -4.51 -40.15
N LEU A 7 13.09 -3.57 -40.99
CA LEU A 7 11.95 -2.73 -40.65
C LEU A 7 10.65 -3.54 -40.58
N PHE A 8 10.43 -4.46 -41.52
CA PHE A 8 9.28 -5.39 -41.45
C PHE A 8 9.33 -6.33 -40.25
N ALA A 9 10.51 -6.79 -39.84
CA ALA A 9 10.68 -7.62 -38.65
C ALA A 9 10.31 -6.83 -37.36
N ILE A 10 10.75 -5.59 -37.23
CA ILE A 10 10.43 -4.71 -36.09
C ILE A 10 8.93 -4.40 -36.04
N ILE A 11 8.32 -4.07 -37.18
CA ILE A 11 6.88 -3.81 -37.25
C ILE A 11 6.07 -5.06 -36.88
N GLY A 12 6.49 -6.25 -37.34
CA GLY A 12 5.84 -7.53 -36.98
C GLY A 12 5.91 -7.83 -35.49
N ILE A 13 7.06 -7.60 -34.84
CA ILE A 13 7.23 -7.78 -33.39
C ILE A 13 6.34 -6.80 -32.60
N LEU A 14 6.29 -5.52 -33.00
CA LEU A 14 5.46 -4.50 -32.35
C LEU A 14 3.96 -4.80 -32.49
N LEU A 15 3.52 -5.20 -33.68
CA LEU A 15 2.13 -5.62 -33.92
C LEU A 15 1.77 -6.85 -33.09
N GLY A 16 2.65 -7.85 -33.02
CA GLY A 16 2.46 -9.05 -32.20
C GLY A 16 2.35 -8.71 -30.71
N PHE A 17 3.15 -7.75 -30.23
CA PHE A 17 3.10 -7.31 -28.82
C PHE A 17 1.79 -6.56 -28.52
N ILE A 18 1.32 -5.70 -29.42
CA ILE A 18 0.05 -4.96 -29.27
C ILE A 18 -1.13 -5.94 -29.28
N VAL A 19 -1.18 -6.86 -30.23
CA VAL A 19 -2.26 -7.85 -30.31
C VAL A 19 -2.22 -8.79 -29.08
N GLY A 20 -1.04 -9.25 -28.66
CA GLY A 20 -0.88 -10.07 -27.46
C GLY A 20 -1.33 -9.35 -26.18
N PHE A 21 -0.98 -8.06 -26.05
CA PHE A 21 -1.40 -7.23 -24.92
C PHE A 21 -2.93 -7.01 -24.90
N LEU A 22 -3.54 -6.72 -26.05
CA LEU A 22 -4.99 -6.54 -26.15
C LEU A 22 -5.75 -7.84 -25.84
N LEU A 23 -5.25 -8.99 -26.31
CA LEU A 23 -5.85 -10.30 -25.99
C LEU A 23 -5.68 -10.66 -24.51
N ALA A 24 -4.50 -10.46 -23.92
CA ALA A 24 -4.26 -10.70 -22.50
C ALA A 24 -5.15 -9.81 -21.61
N ASN A 25 -5.31 -8.55 -21.96
CA ASN A 25 -6.19 -7.61 -21.26
C ASN A 25 -7.68 -8.01 -21.41
N SER A 26 -8.09 -8.47 -22.61
CA SER A 26 -9.46 -8.94 -22.85
C SER A 26 -9.80 -10.22 -22.08
N ILE A 27 -8.83 -11.16 -21.95
CA ILE A 27 -9.01 -12.38 -21.16
C ILE A 27 -9.11 -12.03 -19.67
N ASN A 28 -8.23 -11.15 -19.18
CA ASN A 28 -8.25 -10.71 -17.77
C ASN A 28 -9.56 -9.98 -17.39
N GLN A 29 -10.13 -9.18 -18.31
CA GLN A 29 -11.43 -8.54 -18.07
C GLN A 29 -12.59 -9.55 -18.08
N ARG A 30 -12.54 -10.60 -18.91
CA ARG A 30 -13.56 -11.65 -18.96
C ARG A 30 -13.53 -12.52 -17.71
N ASP A 31 -12.34 -12.88 -17.22
CA ASP A 31 -12.21 -13.64 -15.97
C ASP A 31 -12.63 -12.81 -14.76
N PHE A 32 -12.40 -11.51 -14.75
CA PHE A 32 -12.90 -10.61 -13.72
C PHE A 32 -14.42 -10.47 -13.78
N ALA A 33 -15.00 -10.31 -14.97
CA ALA A 33 -16.47 -10.25 -15.15
C ALA A 33 -17.15 -11.60 -14.82
N ALA A 34 -16.53 -12.72 -15.15
CA ALA A 34 -17.04 -14.05 -14.80
C ALA A 34 -17.01 -14.30 -13.29
N ARG A 35 -16.03 -13.77 -12.57
CA ARG A 35 -15.96 -13.83 -11.09
C ARG A 35 -17.00 -12.95 -10.41
N LEU A 36 -17.37 -11.83 -11.04
CA LEU A 36 -18.46 -10.97 -10.55
C LEU A 36 -19.86 -11.47 -10.91
N GLY A 37 -19.98 -12.34 -11.93
CA GLY A 37 -21.25 -12.92 -12.39
C GLY A 37 -21.56 -14.33 -11.85
N ALA A 38 -20.67 -14.95 -11.09
CA ALA A 38 -20.93 -16.19 -10.41
C ALA A 38 -21.85 -15.94 -9.21
N ALA A 39 -23.11 -16.33 -9.34
CA ALA A 39 -24.11 -16.23 -8.28
C ALA A 39 -23.58 -16.85 -6.97
N PRO A 40 -23.81 -16.21 -5.80
CA PRO A 40 -23.40 -16.74 -4.50
C PRO A 40 -24.33 -17.92 -4.15
N GLY A 41 -23.91 -19.14 -4.47
CA GLY A 41 -24.80 -20.28 -4.22
C GLY A 41 -24.15 -21.64 -3.97
N GLN A 42 -22.84 -21.83 -4.11
CA GLN A 42 -22.28 -23.20 -4.04
C GLN A 42 -20.96 -23.41 -3.31
N GLN A 43 -20.55 -22.57 -2.37
CA GLN A 43 -19.35 -22.83 -1.55
C GLN A 43 -19.60 -23.04 -0.05
N SER A 44 -20.81 -23.39 0.37
CA SER A 44 -21.11 -23.61 1.79
C SER A 44 -21.04 -25.08 2.23
N GLN A 45 -20.38 -25.99 1.51
CA GLN A 45 -20.44 -27.44 1.82
C GLN A 45 -19.24 -28.02 2.58
N ASN A 46 -18.27 -27.22 3.06
CA ASN A 46 -17.13 -27.78 3.81
C ASN A 46 -16.76 -27.01 5.09
N LEU A 47 -17.72 -26.40 5.75
CA LEU A 47 -17.52 -25.78 7.06
C LEU A 47 -17.88 -26.77 8.19
N PRO A 48 -17.11 -26.81 9.29
CA PRO A 48 -17.43 -27.66 10.46
C PRO A 48 -18.82 -27.33 11.01
N PRO A 49 -19.53 -28.33 11.60
CA PRO A 49 -20.94 -28.18 12.02
C PRO A 49 -21.21 -27.16 13.14
N ASN A 50 -20.19 -26.51 13.69
CA ASN A 50 -20.31 -25.49 14.75
C ASN A 50 -19.88 -24.09 14.33
N HIS A 51 -19.84 -23.80 13.00
CA HIS A 51 -19.55 -22.45 12.56
C HIS A 51 -20.82 -21.58 12.68
N PRO A 52 -20.76 -20.38 13.30
CA PRO A 52 -21.91 -19.48 13.31
C PRO A 52 -22.33 -19.15 11.86
N PRO A 53 -23.62 -19.01 11.57
CA PRO A 53 -24.10 -18.78 10.22
C PRO A 53 -23.46 -17.51 9.65
N ILE A 54 -22.71 -17.67 8.55
CA ILE A 54 -22.26 -16.55 7.74
C ILE A 54 -23.51 -16.04 7.02
N SER A 55 -24.10 -14.97 7.55
CA SER A 55 -25.19 -14.28 6.87
C SER A 55 -24.63 -13.75 5.55
N GLY A 56 -24.99 -14.40 4.45
CA GLY A 56 -24.48 -14.17 3.10
C GLY A 56 -24.88 -12.84 2.46
N ASP A 57 -25.26 -11.84 3.25
CA ASP A 57 -25.81 -10.57 2.78
C ASP A 57 -24.94 -9.33 3.13
N GLN A 58 -23.83 -9.52 3.86
CA GLN A 58 -23.03 -8.36 4.29
C GLN A 58 -21.85 -7.98 3.37
N THR A 59 -21.47 -8.81 2.40
CA THR A 59 -20.30 -8.52 1.55
C THR A 59 -20.61 -7.60 0.37
N GLY A 60 -21.86 -7.55 -0.09
CA GLY A 60 -22.28 -6.66 -1.19
C GLY A 60 -22.59 -5.23 -0.74
N GLU A 61 -23.35 -5.09 0.34
CA GLU A 61 -23.78 -3.77 0.83
C GLU A 61 -22.63 -2.99 1.50
N GLY A 62 -21.81 -3.67 2.30
CA GLY A 62 -20.64 -3.02 2.95
C GLY A 62 -19.63 -2.47 1.96
N GLY A 63 -19.35 -3.19 0.88
CA GLY A 63 -18.44 -2.73 -0.17
C GLY A 63 -18.99 -1.53 -0.96
N GLN A 64 -20.27 -1.53 -1.30
CA GLN A 64 -20.92 -0.42 -1.98
C GLN A 64 -21.01 0.82 -1.08
N GLN A 65 -21.33 0.65 0.19
CA GLN A 65 -21.36 1.73 1.16
C GLN A 65 -19.98 2.36 1.39
N MET A 66 -18.93 1.53 1.43
CA MET A 66 -17.55 2.01 1.54
C MET A 66 -17.15 2.81 0.29
N LEU A 67 -17.44 2.33 -0.91
CA LEU A 67 -17.16 3.06 -2.14
C LEU A 67 -17.91 4.40 -2.22
N ALA A 68 -19.16 4.44 -1.78
CA ALA A 68 -19.95 5.68 -1.69
C ALA A 68 -19.31 6.68 -0.69
N SER A 69 -18.83 6.18 0.45
CA SER A 69 -18.12 6.99 1.44
C SER A 69 -16.81 7.57 0.87
N VAL A 70 -16.03 6.76 0.16
CA VAL A 70 -14.81 7.21 -0.54
C VAL A 70 -15.15 8.32 -1.53
N GLN A 71 -16.14 8.11 -2.41
CA GLN A 71 -16.54 9.10 -3.41
C GLN A 71 -16.99 10.43 -2.77
N THR A 72 -17.75 10.35 -1.69
CA THR A 72 -18.21 11.53 -0.95
C THR A 72 -17.05 12.29 -0.33
N ALA A 73 -16.12 11.60 0.33
CA ALA A 73 -14.93 12.22 0.94
C ALA A 73 -14.02 12.85 -0.11
N MET A 74 -13.78 12.17 -1.24
CA MET A 74 -13.02 12.72 -2.36
C MET A 74 -13.67 14.00 -2.92
N LYS A 75 -15.00 14.00 -3.06
CA LYS A 75 -15.73 15.18 -3.51
C LYS A 75 -15.54 16.34 -2.53
N GLN A 76 -15.73 16.10 -1.24
CA GLN A 76 -15.53 17.10 -0.18
C GLN A 76 -14.11 17.66 -0.18
N ALA A 77 -13.10 16.80 -0.28
CA ALA A 77 -11.70 17.23 -0.31
C ALA A 77 -11.36 18.07 -1.55
N ARG A 78 -11.97 17.78 -2.71
CA ARG A 78 -11.79 18.55 -3.95
C ARG A 78 -12.50 19.89 -3.91
N GLU A 79 -13.70 19.94 -3.36
CA GLU A 79 -14.50 21.17 -3.22
C GLU A 79 -13.92 22.10 -2.14
N ASN A 80 -13.23 21.53 -1.14
CA ASN A 80 -12.63 22.25 -0.02
C ASN A 80 -11.13 21.95 0.11
N PRO A 81 -10.29 22.40 -0.83
CA PRO A 81 -8.86 22.02 -0.85
C PRO A 81 -8.06 22.54 0.35
N ASN A 82 -8.58 23.54 1.06
CA ASN A 82 -7.99 24.12 2.26
C ASN A 82 -8.56 23.55 3.56
N ASP A 83 -9.44 22.57 3.48
CA ASP A 83 -9.97 21.86 4.64
C ASP A 83 -9.05 20.67 4.98
N PHE A 84 -8.28 20.81 6.06
CA PHE A 84 -7.35 19.79 6.52
C PHE A 84 -8.05 18.45 6.82
N GLU A 85 -9.18 18.49 7.51
CA GLU A 85 -9.92 17.28 7.91
C GLU A 85 -10.53 16.56 6.70
N ALA A 86 -11.01 17.31 5.70
CA ALA A 86 -11.49 16.74 4.45
C ALA A 86 -10.37 16.00 3.71
N GLN A 87 -9.16 16.60 3.64
CA GLN A 87 -7.99 15.96 3.01
C GLN A 87 -7.59 14.67 3.76
N VAL A 88 -7.49 14.72 5.09
CA VAL A 88 -7.13 13.55 5.91
C VAL A 88 -8.18 12.45 5.79
N THR A 89 -9.47 12.81 5.77
CA THR A 89 -10.57 11.84 5.65
C THR A 89 -10.53 11.13 4.29
N ALA A 90 -10.37 11.88 3.20
CA ALA A 90 -10.23 11.29 1.87
C ALA A 90 -9.03 10.36 1.79
N ALA A 91 -7.89 10.76 2.35
CA ALA A 91 -6.68 9.94 2.39
C ALA A 91 -6.90 8.61 3.13
N LYS A 92 -7.51 8.65 4.31
CA LYS A 92 -7.80 7.44 5.10
C LYS A 92 -8.68 6.46 4.34
N LEU A 93 -9.71 6.94 3.68
CA LEU A 93 -10.63 6.10 2.92
C LEU A 93 -9.99 5.52 1.65
N GLU A 94 -9.18 6.31 0.94
CA GLU A 94 -8.41 5.80 -0.21
C GLU A 94 -7.40 4.73 0.23
N TYR A 95 -6.72 4.93 1.38
CA TYR A 95 -5.82 3.95 1.96
C TYR A 95 -6.54 2.65 2.32
N GLN A 96 -7.73 2.71 2.94
CA GLN A 96 -8.52 1.53 3.31
C GLN A 96 -8.89 0.66 2.10
N ILE A 97 -9.07 1.26 0.94
CA ILE A 97 -9.32 0.52 -0.32
C ILE A 97 -8.04 0.25 -1.11
N GLN A 98 -6.87 0.37 -0.46
CA GLN A 98 -5.54 0.09 -0.99
C GLN A 98 -5.14 0.94 -2.20
N ARG A 99 -5.71 2.12 -2.34
CA ARG A 99 -5.31 3.12 -3.33
C ARG A 99 -4.26 4.04 -2.73
N PHE A 100 -3.06 3.48 -2.53
CA PHE A 100 -1.99 4.15 -1.79
C PHE A 100 -1.53 5.46 -2.46
N ASP A 101 -1.41 5.49 -3.78
CA ASP A 101 -1.00 6.70 -4.50
C ASP A 101 -2.00 7.84 -4.31
N GLN A 102 -3.32 7.55 -4.40
CA GLN A 102 -4.37 8.53 -4.15
C GLN A 102 -4.38 8.99 -2.70
N ALA A 103 -4.19 8.07 -1.74
CA ALA A 103 -4.05 8.43 -0.33
C ALA A 103 -2.86 9.38 -0.10
N ILE A 104 -1.72 9.12 -0.75
CA ILE A 104 -0.53 9.98 -0.68
C ILE A 104 -0.83 11.39 -1.21
N GLU A 105 -1.54 11.52 -2.32
CA GLU A 105 -1.92 12.84 -2.86
C GLU A 105 -2.72 13.68 -1.86
N TYR A 106 -3.75 13.10 -1.22
CA TYR A 106 -4.54 13.79 -0.20
C TYR A 106 -3.72 14.08 1.07
N LEU A 107 -2.84 13.17 1.51
CA LEU A 107 -1.94 13.40 2.63
C LEU A 107 -0.94 14.52 2.36
N LEU A 108 -0.42 14.61 1.14
CA LEU A 108 0.45 15.72 0.74
C LEU A 108 -0.30 17.06 0.76
N ALA A 109 -1.59 17.07 0.37
CA ALA A 109 -2.42 18.25 0.48
C ALA A 109 -2.64 18.63 1.96
N ALA A 110 -2.95 17.67 2.83
CA ALA A 110 -3.06 17.88 4.27
C ALA A 110 -1.73 18.39 4.88
N ASN A 111 -0.60 17.82 4.49
CA ASN A 111 0.72 18.24 4.96
C ASN A 111 1.09 19.67 4.53
N LYS A 112 0.61 20.15 3.38
CA LYS A 112 0.78 21.56 2.98
C LYS A 112 0.04 22.50 3.91
N LEU A 113 -1.13 22.08 4.43
CA LEU A 113 -1.93 22.87 5.36
C LEU A 113 -1.36 22.85 6.78
N LYS A 114 -0.85 21.68 7.23
CA LYS A 114 -0.22 21.52 8.55
C LYS A 114 1.11 20.74 8.43
N PRO A 115 2.22 21.39 8.07
CA PRO A 115 3.50 20.70 7.78
C PRO A 115 4.16 20.03 8.97
N THR A 116 3.72 20.36 10.19
CA THR A 116 4.30 19.82 11.44
C THR A 116 3.40 18.80 12.13
N ASP A 117 2.30 18.43 11.50
CA ASP A 117 1.37 17.44 12.04
C ASP A 117 2.03 16.05 11.95
N SER A 118 2.43 15.49 13.11
CA SER A 118 3.14 14.23 13.19
C SER A 118 2.32 13.05 12.70
N ASP A 119 1.01 13.11 12.83
CA ASP A 119 0.12 12.01 12.46
C ASP A 119 -0.01 11.96 10.93
N VAL A 120 -0.10 13.11 10.26
CA VAL A 120 -0.05 13.18 8.79
C VAL A 120 1.30 12.71 8.25
N LEU A 121 2.42 13.10 8.91
CA LEU A 121 3.75 12.63 8.52
C LEU A 121 3.88 11.11 8.67
N ALA A 122 3.37 10.53 9.77
CA ALA A 122 3.34 9.08 9.96
C ALA A 122 2.47 8.37 8.92
N MET A 123 1.27 8.91 8.63
CA MET A 123 0.39 8.37 7.59
C MET A 123 1.02 8.42 6.19
N LEU A 124 1.78 9.47 5.87
CA LEU A 124 2.57 9.54 4.64
C LEU A 124 3.62 8.42 4.61
N GLY A 125 4.27 8.15 5.76
CA GLY A 125 5.20 7.03 5.90
C GLY A 125 4.52 5.70 5.59
N VAL A 126 3.39 5.41 6.23
CA VAL A 126 2.60 4.18 6.03
C VAL A 126 2.16 4.03 4.57
N ALA A 127 1.51 5.04 4.01
CA ALA A 127 0.98 4.95 2.65
C ALA A 127 2.09 4.75 1.60
N ASN A 128 3.27 5.38 1.81
CA ASN A 128 4.42 5.18 0.94
C ASN A 128 5.05 3.78 1.13
N LEU A 129 5.10 3.24 2.35
CA LEU A 129 5.61 1.90 2.62
C LEU A 129 4.76 0.85 1.91
N ASP A 130 3.44 0.91 2.09
CA ASP A 130 2.50 -0.03 1.51
C ASP A 130 2.36 0.13 -0.01
N GLY A 131 2.58 1.35 -0.53
CA GLY A 131 2.70 1.64 -1.95
C GLY A 131 4.05 1.22 -2.57
N GLY A 132 5.01 0.72 -1.77
CA GLY A 132 6.33 0.29 -2.25
C GLY A 132 7.31 1.44 -2.49
N HIS A 133 6.97 2.66 -2.09
CA HIS A 133 7.81 3.86 -2.24
C HIS A 133 8.76 4.03 -1.06
N PHE A 134 9.67 3.06 -0.86
CA PHE A 134 10.48 2.94 0.35
C PHE A 134 11.35 4.15 0.68
N ASP A 135 11.89 4.85 -0.32
CA ASP A 135 12.70 6.07 -0.09
C ASP A 135 11.84 7.22 0.46
N ALA A 136 10.63 7.36 -0.04
CA ALA A 136 9.69 8.34 0.46
C ALA A 136 9.17 7.96 1.85
N ALA A 137 8.87 6.68 2.09
CA ALA A 137 8.44 6.17 3.39
C ALA A 137 9.48 6.48 4.48
N GLU A 138 10.77 6.20 4.23
CA GLU A 138 11.85 6.52 5.17
C GLU A 138 11.88 8.01 5.51
N LYS A 139 11.81 8.87 4.47
CA LYS A 139 11.82 10.33 4.67
C LYS A 139 10.67 10.77 5.59
N TRP A 140 9.46 10.26 5.36
CA TRP A 140 8.29 10.68 6.10
C TRP A 140 8.30 10.14 7.55
N TYR A 141 8.69 8.88 7.77
CA TYR A 141 8.85 8.35 9.13
C TYR A 141 9.92 9.09 9.91
N ARG A 142 11.06 9.43 9.29
CA ARG A 142 12.08 10.24 9.94
C ARG A 142 11.56 11.64 10.30
N ALA A 143 10.74 12.25 9.43
CA ALA A 143 10.10 13.53 9.71
C ALA A 143 9.09 13.43 10.86
N ALA A 144 8.29 12.37 10.93
CA ALA A 144 7.39 12.10 12.05
C ALA A 144 8.17 11.96 13.36
N LEU A 145 9.24 11.18 13.36
CA LEU A 145 10.12 10.93 14.52
C LEU A 145 10.93 12.16 14.96
N GLN A 146 11.13 13.16 14.08
CA GLN A 146 11.68 14.46 14.48
C GLN A 146 10.68 15.25 15.33
N ARG A 147 9.37 15.03 15.15
CA ARG A 147 8.29 15.68 15.91
C ARG A 147 7.97 14.91 17.19
N LYS A 148 7.87 13.58 17.07
CA LYS A 148 7.61 12.66 18.19
C LYS A 148 8.69 11.57 18.19
N PRO A 149 9.81 11.77 18.91
CA PRO A 149 10.96 10.84 18.85
C PRO A 149 10.70 9.43 19.39
N ASP A 150 9.63 9.26 20.15
CA ASP A 150 9.19 8.02 20.78
C ASP A 150 7.88 7.47 20.18
N ASP A 151 7.48 7.97 18.99
CA ASP A 151 6.31 7.47 18.28
C ASP A 151 6.55 6.05 17.78
N MET A 152 5.96 5.09 18.51
CA MET A 152 6.16 3.66 18.27
C MET A 152 5.75 3.24 16.84
N PRO A 153 4.55 3.62 16.33
CA PRO A 153 4.16 3.26 14.97
C PRO A 153 5.13 3.77 13.90
N SER A 154 5.68 4.97 14.08
CA SER A 154 6.68 5.51 13.15
C SER A 154 8.04 4.81 13.26
N LEU A 155 8.43 4.34 14.46
CA LEU A 155 9.65 3.54 14.62
C LEU A 155 9.50 2.16 13.99
N ASP A 156 8.38 1.49 14.20
CA ASP A 156 8.07 0.20 13.57
C ASP A 156 8.06 0.32 12.04
N GLY A 157 7.36 1.32 11.52
CA GLY A 157 7.32 1.60 10.10
C GLY A 157 8.70 1.92 9.51
N LEU A 158 9.55 2.66 10.24
CA LEU A 158 10.92 2.92 9.82
C LEU A 158 11.77 1.65 9.79
N CYS A 159 11.65 0.77 10.80
CA CYS A 159 12.33 -0.52 10.81
C CYS A 159 11.93 -1.37 9.58
N ALA A 160 10.62 -1.51 9.35
CA ALA A 160 10.10 -2.25 8.20
C ALA A 160 10.58 -1.67 6.86
N THR A 161 10.58 -0.33 6.74
CA THR A 161 11.03 0.38 5.54
C THR A 161 12.51 0.13 5.26
N LEU A 162 13.38 0.28 6.26
CA LEU A 162 14.83 0.10 6.09
C LEU A 162 15.20 -1.34 5.77
N LEU A 163 14.49 -2.31 6.38
CA LEU A 163 14.62 -3.74 6.03
C LEU A 163 14.20 -3.99 4.57
N SER A 164 13.10 -3.41 4.13
CA SER A 164 12.61 -3.55 2.74
C SER A 164 13.56 -2.91 1.72
N LYS A 165 14.24 -1.83 2.10
CA LYS A 165 15.29 -1.20 1.29
C LYS A 165 16.59 -2.00 1.25
N GLY A 166 16.80 -2.97 2.13
CA GLY A 166 18.06 -3.65 2.31
C GLY A 166 19.14 -2.81 3.01
N ASP A 167 18.74 -1.72 3.68
CA ASP A 167 19.66 -0.92 4.50
C ASP A 167 19.86 -1.58 5.87
N ALA A 168 20.77 -2.55 5.90
CA ALA A 168 21.04 -3.30 7.12
C ALA A 168 21.58 -2.42 8.26
N LYS A 169 22.34 -1.36 7.96
CA LYS A 169 22.91 -0.47 8.98
C LYS A 169 21.81 0.41 9.58
N GLY A 170 21.04 1.08 8.74
CA GLY A 170 19.92 1.90 9.20
C GLY A 170 18.87 1.08 9.94
N ALA A 171 18.55 -0.13 9.45
CA ALA A 171 17.62 -1.03 10.12
C ALA A 171 18.12 -1.44 11.51
N GLU A 172 19.41 -1.76 11.67
CA GLU A 172 19.97 -2.09 12.98
C GLU A 172 19.85 -0.93 13.98
N GLU A 173 20.15 0.29 13.55
CA GLU A 173 20.04 1.50 14.37
C GLU A 173 18.58 1.73 14.80
N ALA A 174 17.61 1.60 13.87
CA ALA A 174 16.19 1.77 14.14
C ALA A 174 15.66 0.69 15.09
N ILE A 175 15.99 -0.59 14.85
CA ILE A 175 15.60 -1.73 15.70
C ILE A 175 16.17 -1.59 17.11
N ASN A 176 17.41 -1.16 17.25
CA ASN A 176 18.01 -0.93 18.57
C ASN A 176 17.33 0.23 19.33
N LYS A 177 16.94 1.29 18.61
CA LYS A 177 16.14 2.37 19.22
C LYS A 177 14.78 1.89 19.66
N LEU A 178 14.06 1.13 18.82
CA LEU A 178 12.78 0.52 19.15
C LEU A 178 12.89 -0.36 20.38
N ALA A 179 13.86 -1.28 20.41
CA ALA A 179 14.09 -2.19 21.54
C ALA A 179 14.46 -1.48 22.86
N LYS A 180 15.05 -0.29 22.78
CA LYS A 180 15.37 0.53 23.96
C LYS A 180 14.12 1.19 24.53
N ILE A 181 13.17 1.59 23.69
CA ILE A 181 11.94 2.28 24.09
C ILE A 181 10.89 1.25 24.51
N ASP A 182 10.71 0.20 23.71
CA ASP A 182 9.79 -0.91 23.99
C ASP A 182 10.49 -2.26 23.77
N PRO A 183 11.12 -2.82 24.84
CA PRO A 183 11.76 -4.14 24.77
C PRO A 183 10.80 -5.28 24.50
N THR A 184 9.49 -5.06 24.70
CA THR A 184 8.42 -6.05 24.57
C THR A 184 7.67 -5.95 23.23
N ASN A 185 8.08 -5.05 22.34
CA ASN A 185 7.46 -4.89 21.05
C ASN A 185 7.44 -6.22 20.27
N GLN A 186 6.25 -6.57 19.76
CA GLN A 186 5.97 -7.87 19.16
C GLN A 186 6.70 -8.09 17.82
N ASP A 187 7.08 -7.02 17.11
CA ASP A 187 7.74 -7.08 15.81
C ASP A 187 9.27 -7.21 15.90
N LEU A 188 9.86 -6.93 17.06
CA LEU A 188 11.31 -7.02 17.28
C LEU A 188 11.92 -8.37 16.88
N PRO A 189 11.34 -9.54 17.22
CA PRO A 189 11.90 -10.84 16.81
C PRO A 189 11.95 -10.97 15.27
N GLN A 190 10.90 -10.56 14.58
CA GLN A 190 10.82 -10.60 13.13
C GLN A 190 11.82 -9.65 12.48
N PHE A 191 11.93 -8.42 12.98
CA PHE A 191 12.90 -7.44 12.48
C PHE A 191 14.33 -7.91 12.64
N ARG A 192 14.69 -8.51 13.78
CA ARG A 192 16.02 -9.07 14.03
C ARG A 192 16.34 -10.23 13.08
N THR A 193 15.37 -11.10 12.82
CA THR A 193 15.53 -12.20 11.86
C THR A 193 15.82 -11.67 10.47
N LYS A 194 14.97 -10.77 9.95
CA LYS A 194 15.18 -10.15 8.64
C LYS A 194 16.51 -9.39 8.53
N LEU A 195 16.93 -8.71 9.60
CA LEU A 195 18.22 -8.05 9.65
C LEU A 195 19.38 -9.03 9.54
N ALA A 196 19.30 -10.17 10.24
CA ALA A 196 20.32 -11.21 10.16
C ALA A 196 20.43 -11.81 8.75
N GLU A 197 19.29 -12.06 8.10
CA GLU A 197 19.23 -12.50 6.70
C GLU A 197 19.90 -11.48 5.75
N LEU A 198 19.59 -10.19 5.88
CA LEU A 198 20.20 -9.13 5.09
C LEU A 198 21.72 -9.05 5.28
N LYS A 199 22.20 -9.24 6.51
CA LYS A 199 23.65 -9.23 6.80
C LYS A 199 24.36 -10.45 6.22
N SER A 200 23.70 -11.61 6.22
CA SER A 200 24.26 -12.85 5.66
C SER A 200 24.27 -12.88 4.13
N ALA A 201 23.30 -12.23 3.48
CA ALA A 201 23.18 -12.18 2.02
C ALA A 201 24.19 -11.24 1.33
N ARG A 202 24.89 -10.36 2.08
CA ARG A 202 25.95 -9.51 1.50
C ARG A 202 27.21 -10.34 1.32
N PRO A 203 27.73 -10.50 0.08
CA PRO A 203 29.05 -11.10 -0.13
C PRO A 203 30.11 -10.23 0.56
N LYS A 204 31.06 -10.89 1.21
CA LYS A 204 32.24 -10.26 1.85
C LYS A 204 33.13 -9.58 0.82
#